data_baaeddc242239d1d0b1e1d8ec9bf8299
#
_entry.id   baaeddc242239d1d0b1e1d8ec9bf8299
#
_cell.length_a   1.000
_cell.length_b   1.000
_cell.length_c   1.000
_cell.angle_alpha   90.00
_cell.angle_beta   90.00
_cell.angle_gamma   90.00
#
_symmetry.space_group_name_H-M   'P 1'
#
loop_
_entity.id
_entity.type
_entity.pdbx_description
1 polymer ?
#
loop_
_entity_poly.entity_id
_entity_poly.type
_entity_poly.pdbx_seq_one_letter_code
_entity_poly.pdbx_strand_id
1 'polypeptide(L)'
;EARQWILPYWKSHLNVDIQIDGIANLWAFAAGTELLPPIVFGSHHDAVPDGGMFDGALGVLIATEILETLQENGMKTRHPFGLVSFTGEEPNPFQVSTLGSKVLSGRLTRADLERLRNRIDGSDLQSCMQQIGGDITKADDIRIQPEQIRAFLECHIEQGCRLEEKGLHTASVSCITGIYREDIVFTGEANHAGTTTMKRRKDAFNAAAEFSLAFEKLLRERASDDVVGTVNNLTMEPNAVGIVPGTVTLTMEIRTCSETVTHEIAKAMDAVCEKIQRERGVEIRRRLNLDQPPMPMDTQVQHFVQEAMLETGEGDQVLVSMAGHDAANMQRVTKGGMIFTRSVGGKSHCPQEYTEPESIRRTGNAMLLALLKMDEGLD
;
A
#
# COMPACT_ATOMS: atom_id res chain seq x y z
N GLU A 1 2.80 -4.58 -21.28
CA GLU A 1 2.34 -5.96 -21.56
C GLU A 1 0.97 -6.25 -20.97
N ALA A 2 0.73 -6.09 -19.62
CA ALA A 2 -0.57 -6.38 -19.00
C ALA A 2 -1.73 -5.65 -19.68
N ARG A 3 -1.59 -4.35 -19.95
CA ARG A 3 -2.63 -3.54 -20.64
C ARG A 3 -2.98 -4.06 -22.03
N GLN A 4 -1.99 -4.64 -22.74
CA GLN A 4 -2.19 -5.23 -24.09
C GLN A 4 -3.01 -6.52 -24.04
N TRP A 5 -3.13 -7.13 -22.86
CA TRP A 5 -4.01 -8.27 -22.62
C TRP A 5 -5.36 -7.80 -22.03
N ILE A 6 -5.35 -6.97 -21.01
CA ILE A 6 -6.56 -6.52 -20.29
C ILE A 6 -7.56 -5.84 -21.21
N LEU A 7 -7.13 -4.83 -21.98
CA LEU A 7 -8.03 -4.05 -22.84
C LEU A 7 -8.71 -4.87 -23.94
N PRO A 8 -8.01 -5.73 -24.72
CA PRO A 8 -8.67 -6.62 -25.66
C PRO A 8 -9.60 -7.62 -24.99
N TYR A 9 -9.23 -8.16 -23.82
CA TYR A 9 -10.07 -9.08 -23.07
C TYR A 9 -11.39 -8.42 -22.68
N TRP A 10 -11.35 -7.27 -22.02
CA TRP A 10 -12.55 -6.53 -21.63
C TRP A 10 -13.44 -6.20 -22.83
N LYS A 11 -12.83 -5.77 -23.96
CA LYS A 11 -13.57 -5.45 -25.20
C LYS A 11 -14.30 -6.64 -25.80
N SER A 12 -13.76 -7.84 -25.65
CA SER A 12 -14.31 -9.04 -26.28
C SER A 12 -15.25 -9.85 -25.39
N HIS A 13 -15.12 -9.72 -24.06
CA HIS A 13 -15.87 -10.55 -23.10
C HIS A 13 -16.88 -9.77 -22.27
N LEU A 14 -16.69 -8.46 -22.09
CA LEU A 14 -17.56 -7.65 -21.27
C LEU A 14 -18.39 -6.66 -22.09
N ASN A 15 -19.66 -6.49 -21.72
CA ASN A 15 -20.50 -5.42 -22.24
C ASN A 15 -20.33 -4.16 -21.36
N VAL A 16 -19.28 -3.38 -21.63
CA VAL A 16 -18.84 -2.23 -20.83
C VAL A 16 -18.39 -1.07 -21.69
N ASP A 17 -18.51 0.15 -21.15
CA ASP A 17 -17.82 1.33 -21.68
C ASP A 17 -16.40 1.38 -21.12
N ILE A 18 -15.39 1.35 -22.02
CA ILE A 18 -13.98 1.33 -21.64
C ILE A 18 -13.36 2.70 -21.83
N GLN A 19 -12.70 3.20 -20.79
CA GLN A 19 -12.05 4.49 -20.77
C GLN A 19 -10.60 4.37 -20.26
N ILE A 20 -9.74 5.27 -20.76
CA ILE A 20 -8.38 5.47 -20.24
C ILE A 20 -8.32 6.92 -19.80
N ASP A 21 -8.02 7.15 -18.52
CA ASP A 21 -7.98 8.51 -17.99
C ASP A 21 -6.63 9.22 -18.19
N GLY A 22 -6.52 10.46 -17.73
CA GLY A 22 -5.33 11.29 -17.92
C GLY A 22 -4.05 10.74 -17.30
N ILE A 23 -4.14 9.93 -16.23
CA ILE A 23 -2.99 9.24 -15.62
C ILE A 23 -2.89 7.77 -16.08
N ALA A 24 -3.62 7.44 -17.15
CA ALA A 24 -3.64 6.13 -17.76
C ALA A 24 -4.24 5.01 -16.88
N ASN A 25 -5.07 5.29 -15.88
CA ASN A 25 -5.88 4.24 -15.27
C ASN A 25 -6.83 3.67 -16.32
N LEU A 26 -7.09 2.36 -16.24
CA LEU A 26 -8.08 1.69 -17.08
C LEU A 26 -9.40 1.59 -16.35
N TRP A 27 -10.47 1.94 -17.04
CA TRP A 27 -11.82 1.89 -16.52
C TRP A 27 -12.72 1.07 -17.44
N ALA A 28 -13.63 0.28 -16.85
CA ALA A 28 -14.68 -0.42 -17.58
C ALA A 28 -15.99 -0.30 -16.81
N PHE A 29 -17.00 0.36 -17.38
CA PHE A 29 -18.29 0.62 -16.73
C PHE A 29 -19.40 -0.23 -17.35
N ALA A 30 -20.03 -1.08 -16.53
CA ALA A 30 -21.29 -1.73 -16.83
C ALA A 30 -22.47 -0.84 -16.39
N ALA A 31 -23.48 -0.69 -17.24
CA ALA A 31 -24.63 0.15 -16.94
C ALA A 31 -25.47 -0.43 -15.80
N GLY A 32 -25.91 0.43 -14.88
CA GLY A 32 -26.94 0.13 -13.90
C GLY A 32 -28.36 0.33 -14.46
N THR A 33 -29.35 -0.04 -13.67
CA THR A 33 -30.77 0.17 -14.01
C THR A 33 -31.30 1.52 -13.55
N GLU A 34 -30.56 2.20 -12.67
CA GLU A 34 -30.91 3.51 -12.13
C GLU A 34 -29.80 4.53 -12.43
N LEU A 35 -30.16 5.82 -12.42
CA LEU A 35 -29.20 6.93 -12.58
C LEU A 35 -28.53 7.25 -11.23
N LEU A 36 -27.72 6.33 -10.76
CA LEU A 36 -26.98 6.41 -9.50
C LEU A 36 -25.48 6.55 -9.76
N PRO A 37 -24.69 7.08 -8.81
CA PRO A 37 -23.24 7.06 -8.89
C PRO A 37 -22.71 5.62 -8.90
N PRO A 38 -21.66 5.28 -9.67
CA PRO A 38 -21.17 3.93 -9.77
C PRO A 38 -20.58 3.41 -8.44
N ILE A 39 -20.69 2.11 -8.22
CA ILE A 39 -19.88 1.35 -7.28
C ILE A 39 -18.66 0.87 -8.06
N VAL A 40 -17.47 1.24 -7.61
CA VAL A 40 -16.20 0.94 -8.28
C VAL A 40 -15.43 -0.13 -7.51
N PHE A 41 -14.77 -1.03 -8.23
CA PHE A 41 -13.95 -2.07 -7.64
C PHE A 41 -12.80 -2.46 -8.57
N GLY A 42 -11.73 -3.00 -8.01
CA GLY A 42 -10.53 -3.34 -8.75
C GLY A 42 -9.28 -3.17 -7.89
N SER A 43 -8.13 -3.04 -8.53
CA SER A 43 -6.82 -2.84 -7.94
C SER A 43 -5.85 -2.31 -8.99
N HIS A 44 -4.56 -2.66 -8.96
CA HIS A 44 -3.55 -2.27 -9.94
C HIS A 44 -3.09 -3.44 -10.80
N HIS A 45 -2.38 -3.15 -11.90
CA HIS A 45 -1.85 -4.15 -12.84
C HIS A 45 -0.33 -4.09 -13.05
N ASP A 46 0.33 -3.15 -12.40
CA ASP A 46 1.79 -3.08 -12.37
C ASP A 46 2.34 -3.92 -11.21
N ALA A 47 3.60 -4.28 -11.30
CA ALA A 47 4.30 -5.08 -10.32
C ALA A 47 5.72 -4.55 -10.11
N VAL A 48 6.32 -4.86 -8.95
CA VAL A 48 7.73 -4.60 -8.70
C VAL A 48 8.63 -5.46 -9.62
N PRO A 49 9.88 -5.03 -9.92
CA PRO A 49 10.85 -5.89 -10.61
C PRO A 49 11.02 -7.22 -9.84
N ASP A 50 11.05 -8.32 -10.60
CA ASP A 50 11.12 -9.68 -10.04
C ASP A 50 10.01 -10.01 -9.02
N GLY A 51 8.87 -9.34 -9.13
CA GLY A 51 7.68 -9.56 -8.31
C GLY A 51 6.93 -10.85 -8.63
N GLY A 52 5.79 -11.04 -7.93
CA GLY A 52 4.88 -12.16 -8.15
C GLY A 52 3.85 -11.89 -9.25
N MET A 53 2.89 -12.80 -9.38
CA MET A 53 1.82 -12.72 -10.38
C MET A 53 0.46 -12.32 -9.79
N PHE A 54 0.36 -12.17 -8.49
CA PHE A 54 -0.92 -12.02 -7.79
C PHE A 54 -1.10 -10.62 -7.21
N ASP A 55 0.00 -9.96 -6.84
CA ASP A 55 0.00 -8.63 -6.25
C ASP A 55 -0.68 -7.63 -7.20
N GLY A 56 -1.75 -6.97 -6.73
CA GLY A 56 -2.61 -6.09 -7.51
C GLY A 56 -3.37 -6.75 -8.66
N ALA A 57 -2.64 -7.45 -9.54
CA ALA A 57 -3.20 -8.09 -10.73
C ALA A 57 -4.36 -9.04 -10.42
N LEU A 58 -4.29 -9.78 -9.32
CA LEU A 58 -5.37 -10.66 -8.88
C LEU A 58 -6.66 -9.88 -8.60
N GLY A 59 -6.58 -8.72 -7.95
CA GLY A 59 -7.74 -7.87 -7.68
C GLY A 59 -8.43 -7.39 -8.96
N VAL A 60 -7.65 -7.03 -9.99
CA VAL A 60 -8.18 -6.67 -11.31
C VAL A 60 -8.86 -7.86 -11.99
N LEU A 61 -8.27 -9.07 -11.89
CA LEU A 61 -8.83 -10.28 -12.50
C LEU A 61 -10.11 -10.74 -11.79
N ILE A 62 -10.15 -10.72 -10.45
CA ILE A 62 -11.38 -11.02 -9.68
C ILE A 62 -12.48 -10.02 -10.04
N ALA A 63 -12.15 -8.73 -10.14
CA ALA A 63 -13.11 -7.71 -10.56
C ALA A 63 -13.64 -7.93 -11.97
N THR A 64 -12.78 -8.38 -12.89
CA THR A 64 -13.16 -8.76 -14.26
C THR A 64 -14.13 -9.94 -14.25
N GLU A 65 -13.80 -11.02 -13.53
CA GLU A 65 -14.61 -12.23 -13.37
C GLU A 65 -15.98 -11.93 -12.75
N ILE A 66 -16.05 -11.01 -11.79
CA ILE A 66 -17.32 -10.58 -11.20
C ILE A 66 -18.23 -9.94 -12.24
N LEU A 67 -17.72 -9.03 -13.07
CA LEU A 67 -18.53 -8.42 -14.14
C LEU A 67 -18.97 -9.47 -15.17
N GLU A 68 -18.08 -10.37 -15.55
CA GLU A 68 -18.38 -11.46 -16.49
C GLU A 68 -19.47 -12.38 -15.94
N THR A 69 -19.31 -12.84 -14.69
CA THR A 69 -20.30 -13.67 -13.98
C THR A 69 -21.68 -13.00 -13.93
N LEU A 70 -21.76 -11.72 -13.59
CA LEU A 70 -23.04 -10.99 -13.54
C LEU A 70 -23.70 -10.93 -14.93
N GLN A 71 -22.93 -10.68 -15.97
CA GLN A 71 -23.45 -10.57 -17.35
C GLN A 71 -23.88 -11.92 -17.91
N GLU A 72 -23.10 -12.98 -17.69
CA GLU A 72 -23.44 -14.34 -18.12
C GLU A 72 -24.73 -14.86 -17.48
N ASN A 73 -25.01 -14.44 -16.23
CA ASN A 73 -26.24 -14.80 -15.51
C ASN A 73 -27.38 -13.80 -15.73
N GLY A 74 -27.20 -12.80 -16.59
CA GLY A 74 -28.22 -11.79 -16.89
C GLY A 74 -28.62 -10.93 -15.68
N MET A 75 -27.77 -10.86 -14.66
CA MET A 75 -27.99 -10.07 -13.46
C MET A 75 -27.80 -8.58 -13.75
N LYS A 76 -28.68 -7.76 -13.22
CA LYS A 76 -28.61 -6.30 -13.36
C LYS A 76 -28.50 -5.67 -12.00
N THR A 77 -27.62 -4.70 -11.86
CA THR A 77 -27.43 -3.91 -10.66
C THR A 77 -28.20 -2.60 -10.73
N ARG A 78 -28.54 -2.01 -9.60
CA ARG A 78 -29.16 -0.67 -9.52
C ARG A 78 -28.13 0.39 -9.94
N HIS A 79 -26.96 0.38 -9.27
CA HIS A 79 -25.84 1.24 -9.60
C HIS A 79 -25.09 0.75 -10.85
N PRO A 80 -24.52 1.64 -11.67
CA PRO A 80 -23.45 1.23 -12.59
C PRO A 80 -22.31 0.58 -11.80
N PHE A 81 -21.73 -0.52 -12.34
CA PHE A 81 -20.54 -1.13 -11.78
C PHE A 81 -19.33 -0.71 -12.59
N GLY A 82 -18.32 -0.15 -11.88
CA GLY A 82 -17.09 0.32 -12.49
C GLY A 82 -15.90 -0.55 -12.07
N LEU A 83 -15.28 -1.21 -13.04
CA LEU A 83 -13.99 -1.86 -12.82
C LEU A 83 -12.88 -0.84 -13.07
N VAL A 84 -11.91 -0.77 -12.15
CA VAL A 84 -10.71 0.05 -12.30
C VAL A 84 -9.45 -0.78 -12.21
N SER A 85 -8.48 -0.45 -13.07
CA SER A 85 -7.11 -0.94 -12.94
C SER A 85 -6.17 0.25 -12.88
N PHE A 86 -5.65 0.52 -11.67
CA PHE A 86 -4.82 1.69 -11.41
C PHE A 86 -3.44 1.58 -12.06
N THR A 87 -2.83 2.72 -12.32
CA THR A 87 -1.49 2.86 -12.90
C THR A 87 -0.48 3.24 -11.84
N GLY A 88 0.64 2.50 -11.76
CA GLY A 88 1.79 2.86 -10.95
C GLY A 88 1.51 2.85 -9.46
N GLU A 89 0.87 1.81 -8.95
CA GLU A 89 0.69 1.59 -7.52
C GLU A 89 2.03 1.33 -6.86
N GLU A 90 2.81 0.47 -7.44
CA GLU A 90 4.09 0.00 -6.94
C GLU A 90 5.20 1.05 -7.01
N PRO A 91 6.26 0.91 -6.20
CA PRO A 91 7.47 1.71 -6.35
C PRO A 91 7.98 1.68 -7.78
N ASN A 92 8.12 2.83 -8.39
CA ASN A 92 8.48 2.99 -9.80
C ASN A 92 9.64 3.97 -9.98
N PRO A 93 10.24 4.08 -11.18
CA PRO A 93 11.37 4.97 -11.43
C PRO A 93 11.10 6.45 -11.18
N PHE A 94 9.83 6.88 -11.10
CA PHE A 94 9.45 8.25 -10.72
C PHE A 94 9.41 8.45 -9.21
N GLN A 95 9.60 7.38 -8.41
CA GLN A 95 9.56 7.37 -6.94
C GLN A 95 8.23 7.84 -6.34
N VAL A 96 7.16 7.54 -7.01
CA VAL A 96 5.79 7.79 -6.56
C VAL A 96 5.01 6.49 -6.64
N SER A 97 4.67 5.91 -5.50
CA SER A 97 3.71 4.79 -5.42
C SER A 97 2.27 5.29 -5.43
N THR A 98 1.33 4.41 -5.72
CA THR A 98 -0.12 4.69 -5.83
C THR A 98 -0.41 5.91 -6.71
N LEU A 99 0.33 6.02 -7.84
CA LEU A 99 0.30 7.19 -8.71
C LEU A 99 -1.11 7.49 -9.23
N GLY A 100 -1.79 6.48 -9.77
CA GLY A 100 -3.13 6.60 -10.34
C GLY A 100 -4.15 7.11 -9.34
N SER A 101 -4.28 6.45 -8.21
CA SER A 101 -5.26 6.83 -7.17
C SER A 101 -4.90 8.13 -6.46
N LYS A 102 -3.61 8.48 -6.33
CA LYS A 102 -3.20 9.79 -5.79
C LYS A 102 -3.66 10.96 -6.66
N VAL A 103 -3.63 10.81 -7.98
CA VAL A 103 -4.16 11.83 -8.90
C VAL A 103 -5.67 11.93 -8.76
N LEU A 104 -6.37 10.81 -8.79
CA LEU A 104 -7.84 10.76 -8.62
C LEU A 104 -8.31 11.39 -7.30
N SER A 105 -7.57 11.19 -6.22
CA SER A 105 -7.87 11.77 -4.90
C SER A 105 -7.38 13.22 -4.73
N GLY A 106 -6.73 13.81 -5.74
CA GLY A 106 -6.18 15.17 -5.69
C GLY A 106 -4.95 15.32 -4.80
N ARG A 107 -4.30 14.21 -4.39
CA ARG A 107 -3.05 14.23 -3.62
C ARG A 107 -1.83 14.56 -4.49
N LEU A 108 -1.94 14.36 -5.78
CA LEU A 108 -0.99 14.83 -6.78
C LEU A 108 -1.72 15.68 -7.79
N THR A 109 -1.20 16.88 -8.02
CA THR A 109 -1.69 17.83 -9.00
C THR A 109 -0.90 17.68 -10.31
N ARG A 110 -1.42 18.23 -11.40
CA ARG A 110 -0.68 18.34 -12.66
C ARG A 110 0.72 18.95 -12.43
N ALA A 111 0.83 20.01 -11.63
CA ALA A 111 2.10 20.67 -11.35
C ALA A 111 3.12 19.76 -10.64
N ASP A 112 2.65 18.83 -9.80
CA ASP A 112 3.51 17.81 -9.18
C ASP A 112 4.00 16.81 -10.22
N LEU A 113 3.10 16.33 -11.07
CA LEU A 113 3.40 15.35 -12.13
C LEU A 113 4.42 15.90 -13.15
N GLU A 114 4.31 17.16 -13.55
CA GLU A 114 5.22 17.82 -14.49
C GLU A 114 6.68 17.90 -13.98
N ARG A 115 6.88 17.80 -12.67
CA ARG A 115 8.22 17.81 -12.03
C ARG A 115 8.86 16.42 -11.95
N LEU A 116 8.08 15.36 -12.08
CA LEU A 116 8.58 14.00 -11.94
C LEU A 116 9.52 13.65 -13.10
N ARG A 117 10.62 12.98 -12.75
CA ARG A 117 11.61 12.48 -13.71
C ARG A 117 11.94 11.04 -13.39
N ASN A 118 11.99 10.23 -14.42
CA ASN A 118 12.46 8.87 -14.32
C ASN A 118 13.95 8.87 -13.93
N ARG A 119 14.28 8.24 -12.81
CA ARG A 119 15.66 8.21 -12.29
C ARG A 119 16.62 7.33 -13.08
N ILE A 120 16.10 6.48 -13.96
CA ILE A 120 16.93 5.56 -14.76
C ILE A 120 17.45 6.29 -16.01
N ASP A 121 16.56 7.01 -16.72
CA ASP A 121 16.86 7.59 -18.04
C ASP A 121 16.58 9.10 -18.14
N GLY A 122 16.04 9.72 -17.08
CA GLY A 122 15.73 11.16 -17.04
C GLY A 122 14.46 11.57 -17.79
N SER A 123 13.71 10.62 -18.37
CA SER A 123 12.47 10.91 -19.11
C SER A 123 11.43 11.58 -18.21
N ASP A 124 10.59 12.44 -18.81
CA ASP A 124 9.46 13.05 -18.11
C ASP A 124 8.25 12.11 -18.06
N LEU A 125 7.36 12.32 -17.07
CA LEU A 125 6.19 11.47 -16.89
C LEU A 125 5.21 11.60 -18.04
N GLN A 126 5.02 12.79 -18.65
CA GLN A 126 4.09 13.00 -19.77
C GLN A 126 4.42 12.08 -20.94
N SER A 127 5.71 12.04 -21.33
CA SER A 127 6.17 11.18 -22.43
C SER A 127 5.91 9.71 -22.17
N CYS A 128 6.09 9.26 -20.91
CA CYS A 128 5.81 7.89 -20.52
C CYS A 128 4.30 7.57 -20.53
N MET A 129 3.48 8.49 -20.00
CA MET A 129 2.02 8.31 -19.96
C MET A 129 1.40 8.28 -21.35
N GLN A 130 1.87 9.12 -22.27
CA GLN A 130 1.40 9.12 -23.68
C GLN A 130 1.59 7.76 -24.36
N GLN A 131 2.66 7.03 -24.08
CA GLN A 131 2.91 5.70 -24.64
C GLN A 131 1.85 4.66 -24.23
N ILE A 132 1.15 4.90 -23.12
CA ILE A 132 0.13 4.01 -22.57
C ILE A 132 -1.28 4.61 -22.59
N GLY A 133 -1.46 5.70 -23.34
CA GLY A 133 -2.76 6.33 -23.59
C GLY A 133 -3.18 7.38 -22.58
N GLY A 134 -2.30 7.78 -21.64
CA GLY A 134 -2.53 8.86 -20.68
C GLY A 134 -2.12 10.23 -21.22
N ASP A 135 -2.56 11.28 -20.52
CA ASP A 135 -2.22 12.67 -20.79
C ASP A 135 -2.29 13.45 -19.48
N ILE A 136 -1.13 13.70 -18.84
CA ILE A 136 -1.08 14.36 -17.52
C ILE A 136 -1.60 15.81 -17.56
N THR A 137 -1.75 16.40 -18.74
CA THR A 137 -2.37 17.73 -18.84
C THR A 137 -3.83 17.73 -18.39
N LYS A 138 -4.47 16.56 -18.38
CA LYS A 138 -5.85 16.30 -17.91
C LYS A 138 -5.92 15.80 -16.47
N ALA A 139 -4.80 15.74 -15.74
CA ALA A 139 -4.76 15.15 -14.41
C ALA A 139 -5.70 15.84 -13.41
N ASP A 140 -5.84 17.16 -13.51
CA ASP A 140 -6.73 17.90 -12.60
C ASP A 140 -8.21 17.69 -12.96
N ASP A 141 -8.53 17.36 -14.23
CA ASP A 141 -9.91 17.13 -14.71
C ASP A 141 -10.47 15.77 -14.26
N ILE A 142 -9.60 14.79 -14.01
CA ILE A 142 -9.99 13.44 -13.59
C ILE A 142 -10.12 13.28 -12.09
N ARG A 143 -9.87 14.32 -11.32
CA ARG A 143 -10.01 14.31 -9.88
C ARG A 143 -11.46 13.99 -9.50
N ILE A 144 -11.65 12.93 -8.73
CA ILE A 144 -12.98 12.51 -8.25
C ILE A 144 -13.55 13.57 -7.32
N GLN A 145 -14.75 14.04 -7.65
CA GLN A 145 -15.53 14.94 -6.81
C GLN A 145 -16.43 14.15 -5.86
N PRO A 146 -16.84 14.72 -4.72
CA PRO A 146 -17.80 14.07 -3.84
C PRO A 146 -19.03 13.58 -4.62
N GLU A 147 -19.50 12.40 -4.28
CA GLU A 147 -20.68 11.75 -4.87
C GLU A 147 -20.55 11.27 -6.32
N GLN A 148 -19.42 11.47 -7.00
CA GLN A 148 -19.20 10.90 -8.34
C GLN A 148 -19.03 9.36 -8.32
N ILE A 149 -18.57 8.81 -7.22
CA ILE A 149 -18.44 7.37 -6.96
C ILE A 149 -19.12 7.08 -5.63
N ARG A 150 -20.03 6.11 -5.62
CA ARG A 150 -20.79 5.75 -4.41
C ARG A 150 -19.91 5.05 -3.38
N ALA A 151 -19.13 4.09 -3.84
CA ALA A 151 -18.18 3.35 -3.00
C ALA A 151 -17.08 2.71 -3.84
N PHE A 152 -15.99 2.33 -3.19
CA PHE A 152 -14.86 1.61 -3.78
C PHE A 152 -14.52 0.37 -2.94
N LEU A 153 -14.32 -0.78 -3.60
CA LEU A 153 -13.90 -2.03 -2.96
C LEU A 153 -12.68 -2.60 -3.67
N GLU A 154 -11.56 -2.73 -2.96
CA GLU A 154 -10.33 -3.34 -3.46
C GLU A 154 -10.17 -4.77 -2.95
N CYS A 155 -9.93 -5.71 -3.87
CA CYS A 155 -9.46 -7.04 -3.52
C CYS A 155 -7.95 -7.10 -3.69
N HIS A 156 -7.27 -7.65 -2.68
CA HIS A 156 -5.81 -7.77 -2.72
C HIS A 156 -5.35 -9.05 -2.02
N ILE A 157 -4.14 -9.52 -2.30
CA ILE A 157 -3.50 -10.55 -1.49
C ILE A 157 -3.10 -9.97 -0.13
N GLU A 158 -3.06 -10.81 0.92
CA GLU A 158 -2.67 -10.34 2.28
C GLU A 158 -1.22 -9.87 2.36
N GLN A 159 -0.34 -10.41 1.52
CA GLN A 159 1.12 -10.21 1.56
C GLN A 159 1.77 -10.66 2.89
N GLY A 160 1.00 -11.34 3.73
CA GLY A 160 1.38 -11.86 5.04
C GLY A 160 0.88 -13.29 5.24
N CYS A 161 1.12 -13.85 6.42
CA CYS A 161 0.81 -15.26 6.73
C CYS A 161 -0.37 -15.43 7.72
N ARG A 162 -1.03 -14.35 8.16
CA ARG A 162 -2.05 -14.41 9.23
C ARG A 162 -3.29 -15.21 8.85
N LEU A 163 -3.72 -15.15 7.58
CA LEU A 163 -4.82 -15.97 7.07
C LEU A 163 -4.41 -17.45 6.98
N GLU A 164 -3.19 -17.73 6.48
CA GLU A 164 -2.66 -19.08 6.39
C GLU A 164 -2.52 -19.72 7.78
N GLU A 165 -1.93 -19.01 8.73
CA GLU A 165 -1.74 -19.48 10.12
C GLU A 165 -3.07 -19.79 10.84
N LYS A 166 -4.14 -19.07 10.47
CA LYS A 166 -5.49 -19.29 10.99
C LYS A 166 -6.32 -20.31 10.19
N GLY A 167 -5.77 -20.82 9.07
CA GLY A 167 -6.51 -21.73 8.17
C GLY A 167 -7.68 -21.06 7.45
N LEU A 168 -7.65 -19.73 7.29
CA LEU A 168 -8.68 -18.92 6.64
C LEU A 168 -8.30 -18.58 5.21
N HIS A 169 -9.27 -18.24 4.37
CA HIS A 169 -9.07 -17.91 2.96
C HIS A 169 -9.19 -16.42 2.68
N THR A 170 -9.97 -15.69 3.46
CA THR A 170 -10.25 -14.28 3.24
C THR A 170 -10.45 -13.53 4.55
N ALA A 171 -10.29 -12.21 4.52
CA ALA A 171 -10.57 -11.30 5.61
C ALA A 171 -11.05 -9.94 5.10
N SER A 172 -11.93 -9.28 5.85
CA SER A 172 -12.20 -7.86 5.69
C SER A 172 -11.02 -7.03 6.21
N VAL A 173 -10.73 -5.88 5.61
CA VAL A 173 -9.68 -4.98 6.08
C VAL A 173 -10.31 -3.78 6.79
N SER A 174 -9.86 -3.51 8.01
CA SER A 174 -10.39 -2.39 8.80
C SER A 174 -9.61 -1.10 8.62
N CYS A 175 -8.32 -1.19 8.28
CA CYS A 175 -7.44 -0.04 8.20
C CYS A 175 -6.20 -0.36 7.38
N ILE A 176 -5.73 0.62 6.63
CA ILE A 176 -4.38 0.62 6.04
C ILE A 176 -3.48 1.42 6.98
N THR A 177 -2.34 0.84 7.38
CA THR A 177 -1.44 1.46 8.36
C THR A 177 -0.89 2.80 7.90
N GLY A 178 -0.71 3.69 8.87
CA GLY A 178 0.12 4.87 8.71
C GLY A 178 1.60 4.49 8.57
N ILE A 179 2.37 5.41 8.06
CA ILE A 179 3.82 5.25 7.90
C ILE A 179 4.51 6.46 8.53
N TYR A 180 5.33 6.19 9.54
CA TYR A 180 6.15 7.20 10.18
C TYR A 180 7.62 6.90 9.91
N ARG A 181 8.38 7.90 9.46
CA ARG A 181 9.82 7.75 9.16
C ARG A 181 10.62 8.90 9.71
N GLU A 182 11.74 8.56 10.36
CA GLU A 182 12.77 9.52 10.74
C GLU A 182 14.14 9.08 10.25
N ASP A 183 14.95 10.04 9.80
CA ASP A 183 16.39 9.85 9.68
C ASP A 183 17.07 10.17 11.00
N ILE A 184 17.94 9.27 11.45
CA ILE A 184 18.69 9.41 12.67
C ILE A 184 20.18 9.45 12.31
N VAL A 185 20.84 10.54 12.70
CA VAL A 185 22.27 10.76 12.48
C VAL A 185 23.00 10.64 13.80
N PHE A 186 23.93 9.70 13.88
CA PHE A 186 24.84 9.49 14.99
C PHE A 186 26.19 10.07 14.63
N THR A 187 26.67 11.05 15.41
CA THR A 187 27.96 11.70 15.21
C THR A 187 28.88 11.39 16.39
N GLY A 188 29.92 10.64 16.14
CA GLY A 188 30.98 10.29 17.05
C GLY A 188 32.30 10.89 16.60
N GLU A 189 33.39 10.12 16.69
CA GLU A 189 34.75 10.56 16.34
C GLU A 189 35.47 9.45 15.56
N ALA A 190 35.77 9.72 14.27
CA ALA A 190 36.61 8.82 13.48
C ALA A 190 38.04 8.82 14.00
N ASN A 191 38.58 7.65 14.30
CA ASN A 191 39.94 7.54 14.81
C ASN A 191 40.53 6.16 14.52
N HIS A 192 41.84 5.97 14.74
CA HIS A 192 42.50 4.71 14.50
C HIS A 192 41.94 3.60 15.37
N ALA A 193 41.46 2.51 14.76
CA ALA A 193 40.76 1.41 15.47
C ALA A 193 41.64 0.66 16.47
N GLY A 194 42.96 0.56 16.25
CA GLY A 194 43.86 -0.14 17.14
C GLY A 194 44.41 0.70 18.31
N THR A 195 44.67 1.99 18.07
CA THR A 195 45.30 2.86 19.09
C THR A 195 44.30 3.61 19.93
N THR A 196 43.03 3.75 19.47
CA THR A 196 41.98 4.37 20.26
C THR A 196 41.44 3.37 21.28
N THR A 197 41.76 3.57 22.54
CA THR A 197 41.32 2.67 23.63
C THR A 197 39.80 2.69 23.75
N MET A 198 39.19 1.58 24.19
CA MET A 198 37.71 1.45 24.31
C MET A 198 37.08 2.58 25.14
N LYS A 199 37.75 3.03 26.19
CA LYS A 199 37.23 4.13 27.05
C LYS A 199 37.18 5.51 26.37
N ARG A 200 37.92 5.70 25.28
CA ARG A 200 38.02 6.96 24.55
C ARG A 200 37.18 6.98 23.28
N ARG A 201 36.62 5.83 22.87
CA ARG A 201 35.86 5.72 21.63
C ARG A 201 34.53 6.45 21.73
N LYS A 202 34.24 7.22 20.70
CA LYS A 202 32.91 7.75 20.38
C LYS A 202 32.48 7.11 19.08
N ASP A 203 32.08 5.84 19.15
CA ASP A 203 31.82 4.98 18.02
C ASP A 203 30.36 5.15 17.55
N ALA A 204 30.17 5.80 16.42
CA ALA A 204 28.84 6.10 15.86
C ALA A 204 28.07 4.83 15.47
N PHE A 205 28.80 3.79 15.00
CA PHE A 205 28.14 2.52 14.60
C PHE A 205 27.61 1.75 15.81
N ASN A 206 28.40 1.65 16.89
CA ASN A 206 27.91 1.00 18.10
C ASN A 206 26.75 1.76 18.77
N ALA A 207 26.70 3.10 18.61
CA ALA A 207 25.55 3.88 19.05
C ALA A 207 24.30 3.58 18.20
N ALA A 208 24.44 3.51 16.88
CA ALA A 208 23.35 3.15 15.96
C ALA A 208 22.84 1.72 16.17
N ALA A 209 23.75 0.76 16.43
CA ALA A 209 23.39 -0.61 16.74
C ALA A 209 22.59 -0.73 18.04
N GLU A 210 23.02 -0.03 19.12
CA GLU A 210 22.26 0.01 20.39
C GLU A 210 20.88 0.63 20.21
N PHE A 211 20.76 1.69 19.42
CA PHE A 211 19.48 2.31 19.05
C PHE A 211 18.57 1.32 18.34
N SER A 212 19.09 0.61 17.33
CA SER A 212 18.33 -0.37 16.55
C SER A 212 17.81 -1.51 17.42
N LEU A 213 18.64 -2.08 18.29
CA LEU A 213 18.26 -3.15 19.22
C LEU A 213 17.23 -2.67 20.27
N ALA A 214 17.38 -1.44 20.75
CA ALA A 214 16.42 -0.87 21.68
C ALA A 214 15.05 -0.62 21.03
N PHE A 215 15.05 -0.18 19.75
CA PHE A 215 13.83 -0.01 18.97
C PHE A 215 13.13 -1.35 18.73
N GLU A 216 13.84 -2.38 18.26
CA GLU A 216 13.28 -3.72 18.10
C GLU A 216 12.70 -4.26 19.40
N LYS A 217 13.42 -4.11 20.52
CA LYS A 217 12.93 -4.54 21.83
C LYS A 217 11.63 -3.84 22.21
N LEU A 218 11.55 -2.52 22.02
CA LEU A 218 10.35 -1.73 22.31
C LEU A 218 9.14 -2.22 21.52
N LEU A 219 9.33 -2.57 20.23
CA LEU A 219 8.26 -3.10 19.40
C LEU A 219 7.82 -4.49 19.84
N ARG A 220 8.76 -5.39 20.14
CA ARG A 220 8.46 -6.75 20.63
C ARG A 220 7.70 -6.73 21.96
N GLU A 221 7.99 -5.78 22.85
CA GLU A 221 7.30 -5.61 24.12
C GLU A 221 5.84 -5.14 23.96
N ARG A 222 5.46 -4.56 22.81
CA ARG A 222 4.07 -4.22 22.49
C ARG A 222 3.20 -5.46 22.23
N ALA A 223 3.80 -6.60 21.87
CA ALA A 223 3.12 -7.88 21.64
C ALA A 223 1.88 -7.77 20.74
N SER A 224 1.96 -6.97 19.69
CA SER A 224 0.88 -6.73 18.73
C SER A 224 1.36 -6.95 17.30
N ASP A 225 0.67 -7.79 16.55
CA ASP A 225 0.95 -8.04 15.13
C ASP A 225 0.60 -6.84 14.22
N ASP A 226 -0.14 -5.85 14.77
CA ASP A 226 -0.55 -4.64 14.06
C ASP A 226 0.38 -3.44 14.30
N VAL A 227 1.54 -3.68 14.93
CA VAL A 227 2.60 -2.70 15.16
C VAL A 227 3.92 -3.27 14.71
N VAL A 228 4.45 -2.76 13.61
CA VAL A 228 5.76 -3.16 13.12
C VAL A 228 6.68 -1.96 12.93
N GLY A 229 7.96 -2.19 13.01
CA GLY A 229 8.96 -1.17 12.71
C GLY A 229 10.27 -1.79 12.24
N THR A 230 11.00 -0.98 11.48
CA THR A 230 12.25 -1.40 10.85
C THR A 230 13.26 -0.28 10.89
N VAL A 231 14.52 -0.62 11.10
CA VAL A 231 15.66 0.27 10.83
C VAL A 231 16.26 -0.14 9.49
N ASN A 232 16.33 0.80 8.57
CA ASN A 232 16.84 0.57 7.22
C ASN A 232 17.68 1.75 6.71
N ASN A 233 18.10 1.73 5.44
CA ASN A 233 18.84 2.79 4.76
C ASN A 233 20.08 3.25 5.54
N LEU A 234 20.89 2.31 6.01
CA LEU A 234 22.08 2.58 6.84
C LEU A 234 23.27 2.98 5.97
N THR A 235 23.88 4.12 6.31
CA THR A 235 25.16 4.57 5.76
C THR A 235 26.16 4.83 6.88
N MET A 236 27.47 4.66 6.61
CA MET A 236 28.54 4.79 7.61
C MET A 236 29.74 5.49 7.02
N GLU A 237 30.31 6.45 7.74
CA GLU A 237 31.49 7.22 7.36
C GLU A 237 32.55 7.29 8.48
N PRO A 238 33.83 7.09 8.15
CA PRO A 238 34.31 6.40 6.95
C PRO A 238 33.98 4.92 7.02
N ASN A 239 33.53 4.34 5.91
CA ASN A 239 33.28 2.91 5.78
C ASN A 239 34.60 2.21 5.38
N ALA A 240 35.57 2.17 6.30
CA ALA A 240 36.91 1.70 6.03
C ALA A 240 37.47 0.85 7.18
N VAL A 241 38.21 -0.19 6.83
CA VAL A 241 38.90 -1.05 7.80
C VAL A 241 39.97 -0.26 8.57
N GLY A 242 40.07 -0.48 9.88
CA GLY A 242 41.08 0.16 10.74
C GLY A 242 40.68 1.53 11.29
N ILE A 243 39.48 2.01 11.02
CA ILE A 243 38.98 3.28 11.50
C ILE A 243 37.67 3.07 12.29
N VAL A 244 37.58 3.71 13.46
CA VAL A 244 36.34 3.80 14.23
C VAL A 244 35.35 4.69 13.45
N PRO A 245 34.10 4.27 13.20
CA PRO A 245 33.13 5.07 12.47
C PRO A 245 32.83 6.41 13.18
N GLY A 246 32.93 7.50 12.40
CA GLY A 246 32.67 8.85 12.89
C GLY A 246 31.22 9.28 12.74
N THR A 247 30.56 8.83 11.65
CA THR A 247 29.15 9.18 11.39
C THR A 247 28.40 7.94 10.91
N VAL A 248 27.19 7.75 11.41
CA VAL A 248 26.21 6.79 10.89
C VAL A 248 24.88 7.47 10.71
N THR A 249 24.26 7.26 9.55
CA THR A 249 22.87 7.66 9.30
C THR A 249 22.05 6.41 9.04
N LEU A 250 20.86 6.35 9.64
CA LEU A 250 19.88 5.29 9.37
C LEU A 250 18.47 5.89 9.33
N THR A 251 17.53 5.15 8.74
CA THR A 251 16.11 5.50 8.75
C THR A 251 15.36 4.53 9.66
N MET A 252 14.60 5.06 10.62
CA MET A 252 13.62 4.31 11.42
C MET A 252 12.24 4.45 10.79
N GLU A 253 11.54 3.34 10.60
CA GLU A 253 10.17 3.30 10.11
C GLU A 253 9.26 2.61 11.13
N ILE A 254 8.06 3.17 11.35
CA ILE A 254 6.98 2.58 12.17
C ILE A 254 5.73 2.49 11.30
N ARG A 255 5.02 1.37 11.38
CA ARG A 255 3.71 1.16 10.76
C ARG A 255 2.71 0.66 11.79
N THR A 256 1.57 1.31 11.89
CA THR A 256 0.44 0.93 12.74
C THR A 256 -0.82 1.66 12.31
N CYS A 257 -1.98 1.15 12.72
CA CYS A 257 -3.28 1.81 12.53
C CYS A 257 -3.64 2.81 13.65
N SER A 258 -2.68 3.20 14.49
CA SER A 258 -2.89 4.16 15.58
C SER A 258 -1.82 5.25 15.59
N GLU A 259 -2.21 6.48 15.26
CA GLU A 259 -1.33 7.65 15.36
C GLU A 259 -0.77 7.82 16.79
N THR A 260 -1.61 7.59 17.80
CA THR A 260 -1.20 7.67 19.22
C THR A 260 -0.06 6.70 19.50
N VAL A 261 -0.20 5.42 19.08
CA VAL A 261 0.84 4.40 19.28
C VAL A 261 2.11 4.75 18.50
N THR A 262 1.99 5.27 17.27
CA THR A 262 3.13 5.74 16.47
C THR A 262 3.94 6.79 17.23
N HIS A 263 3.27 7.83 17.70
CA HIS A 263 3.93 8.94 18.41
C HIS A 263 4.45 8.55 19.80
N GLU A 264 3.78 7.63 20.50
CA GLU A 264 4.30 7.05 21.75
C GLU A 264 5.61 6.30 21.52
N ILE A 265 5.69 5.46 20.47
CA ILE A 265 6.91 4.73 20.12
C ILE A 265 8.02 5.71 19.74
N ALA A 266 7.74 6.67 18.85
CA ALA A 266 8.70 7.68 18.45
C ALA A 266 9.24 8.47 19.67
N LYS A 267 8.36 8.87 20.57
CA LYS A 267 8.72 9.59 21.83
C LYS A 267 9.53 8.71 22.79
N ALA A 268 9.21 7.41 22.91
CA ALA A 268 9.97 6.51 23.76
C ALA A 268 11.44 6.40 23.31
N MET A 269 11.70 6.56 22.02
CA MET A 269 13.06 6.57 21.48
C MET A 269 13.87 7.82 21.86
N ASP A 270 13.25 8.91 22.35
CA ASP A 270 13.97 10.08 22.87
C ASP A 270 14.81 9.69 24.09
N ALA A 271 14.23 8.97 25.05
CA ALA A 271 14.93 8.49 26.23
C ALA A 271 16.08 7.52 25.87
N VAL A 272 15.90 6.70 24.82
CA VAL A 272 16.95 5.83 24.30
C VAL A 272 18.10 6.67 23.74
N CYS A 273 17.80 7.69 22.92
CA CYS A 273 18.81 8.59 22.38
C CYS A 273 19.59 9.31 23.47
N GLU A 274 18.89 9.87 24.49
CA GLU A 274 19.52 10.54 25.62
C GLU A 274 20.48 9.62 26.39
N LYS A 275 20.04 8.38 26.64
CA LYS A 275 20.89 7.36 27.29
C LYS A 275 22.15 7.09 26.47
N ILE A 276 22.02 6.81 25.16
CA ILE A 276 23.13 6.49 24.26
C ILE A 276 24.10 7.69 24.18
N GLN A 277 23.60 8.90 24.03
CA GLN A 277 24.42 10.13 24.00
C GLN A 277 25.29 10.24 25.27
N ARG A 278 24.65 10.05 26.44
CA ARG A 278 25.35 10.14 27.74
C ARG A 278 26.40 9.04 27.94
N GLU A 279 26.06 7.78 27.56
CA GLU A 279 26.92 6.63 27.82
C GLU A 279 28.05 6.47 26.79
N ARG A 280 27.81 6.86 25.52
CA ARG A 280 28.80 6.70 24.44
C ARG A 280 29.50 7.99 24.03
N GLY A 281 29.04 9.16 24.50
CA GLY A 281 29.60 10.45 24.15
C GLY A 281 29.45 10.81 22.67
N VAL A 282 28.42 10.30 22.02
CA VAL A 282 28.04 10.61 20.63
C VAL A 282 26.93 11.64 20.62
N GLU A 283 26.82 12.43 19.57
CA GLU A 283 25.65 13.28 19.31
C GLU A 283 24.64 12.49 18.46
N ILE A 284 23.34 12.61 18.77
CA ILE A 284 22.26 12.00 17.99
C ILE A 284 21.30 13.10 17.58
N ARG A 285 21.03 13.19 16.26
CA ARG A 285 20.01 14.07 15.70
C ARG A 285 18.95 13.25 15.00
N ARG A 286 17.69 13.60 15.25
CA ARG A 286 16.51 12.98 14.61
C ARG A 286 15.87 14.00 13.70
N ARG A 287 15.45 13.55 12.50
CA ARG A 287 14.77 14.38 11.51
C ARG A 287 13.57 13.62 10.95
N LEU A 288 12.38 14.15 11.18
CA LEU A 288 11.16 13.63 10.59
C LEU A 288 11.19 13.74 9.07
N ASN A 289 10.95 12.63 8.37
CA ASN A 289 10.85 12.56 6.91
C ASN A 289 9.41 12.35 6.45
N LEU A 290 8.64 11.56 7.17
CA LEU A 290 7.27 11.22 6.82
C LEU A 290 6.46 10.97 8.10
N ASP A 291 5.30 11.58 8.18
CA ASP A 291 4.26 11.27 9.15
C ASP A 291 2.93 11.17 8.40
N GLN A 292 2.67 9.97 7.88
CA GLN A 292 1.45 9.67 7.14
C GLN A 292 0.47 8.97 8.09
N PRO A 293 -0.70 9.57 8.35
CA PRO A 293 -1.69 8.96 9.23
C PRO A 293 -2.23 7.66 8.63
N PRO A 294 -2.70 6.73 9.46
CA PRO A 294 -3.41 5.54 9.00
C PRO A 294 -4.72 5.92 8.30
N MET A 295 -5.21 5.01 7.47
CA MET A 295 -6.47 5.19 6.76
C MET A 295 -7.46 4.10 7.18
N PRO A 296 -8.38 4.39 8.13
CA PRO A 296 -9.50 3.51 8.45
C PRO A 296 -10.40 3.34 7.22
N MET A 297 -10.84 2.12 6.96
CA MET A 297 -11.82 1.85 5.91
C MET A 297 -13.22 2.29 6.36
N ASP A 298 -14.10 2.55 5.39
CA ASP A 298 -15.49 2.93 5.66
C ASP A 298 -16.21 1.78 6.38
N THR A 299 -16.86 2.09 7.50
CA THR A 299 -17.50 1.09 8.36
C THR A 299 -18.72 0.44 7.70
N GLN A 300 -19.41 1.13 6.80
CA GLN A 300 -20.56 0.58 6.09
C GLN A 300 -20.09 -0.41 5.01
N VAL A 301 -19.06 -0.05 4.24
CA VAL A 301 -18.45 -0.97 3.26
C VAL A 301 -17.85 -2.18 3.96
N GLN A 302 -17.14 -1.98 5.07
CA GLN A 302 -16.60 -3.06 5.88
C GLN A 302 -17.70 -4.02 6.38
N HIS A 303 -18.83 -3.47 6.81
CA HIS A 303 -19.99 -4.26 7.26
C HIS A 303 -20.53 -5.16 6.13
N PHE A 304 -20.75 -4.63 4.92
CA PHE A 304 -21.18 -5.43 3.78
C PHE A 304 -20.20 -6.55 3.43
N VAL A 305 -18.90 -6.28 3.50
CA VAL A 305 -17.86 -7.29 3.29
C VAL A 305 -17.96 -8.40 4.35
N GLN A 306 -18.10 -8.05 5.63
CA GLN A 306 -18.21 -9.01 6.72
C GLN A 306 -19.50 -9.86 6.62
N GLU A 307 -20.64 -9.24 6.31
CA GLU A 307 -21.88 -9.99 6.08
C GLU A 307 -21.74 -10.99 4.91
N ALA A 308 -21.14 -10.55 3.80
CA ALA A 308 -20.91 -11.42 2.65
C ALA A 308 -19.97 -12.58 2.99
N MET A 309 -18.91 -12.32 3.76
CA MET A 309 -18.00 -13.38 4.24
C MET A 309 -18.73 -14.40 5.13
N LEU A 310 -19.58 -13.95 6.05
CA LEU A 310 -20.37 -14.84 6.90
C LEU A 310 -21.33 -15.70 6.07
N GLU A 311 -22.05 -15.11 5.12
CA GLU A 311 -23.01 -15.82 4.27
C GLU A 311 -22.33 -16.81 3.31
N THR A 312 -21.10 -16.53 2.86
CA THR A 312 -20.32 -17.46 2.04
C THR A 312 -19.53 -18.49 2.86
N GLY A 313 -19.64 -18.45 4.20
CA GLY A 313 -19.00 -19.41 5.10
C GLY A 313 -17.51 -19.13 5.37
N GLU A 314 -17.06 -17.88 5.17
CA GLU A 314 -15.65 -17.47 5.37
C GLU A 314 -15.38 -16.92 6.78
N GLY A 315 -16.42 -16.78 7.61
CA GLY A 315 -16.28 -16.20 8.95
C GLY A 315 -16.26 -14.67 8.93
N ASP A 316 -15.86 -14.08 10.06
CA ASP A 316 -15.90 -12.62 10.30
C ASP A 316 -14.51 -12.01 10.53
N GLN A 317 -13.45 -12.68 10.06
CA GLN A 317 -12.08 -12.22 10.30
C GLN A 317 -11.85 -10.83 9.74
N VAL A 318 -11.31 -9.96 10.59
CA VAL A 318 -10.85 -8.62 10.25
C VAL A 318 -9.34 -8.54 10.44
N LEU A 319 -8.66 -7.92 9.48
CA LEU A 319 -7.23 -7.65 9.54
C LEU A 319 -6.97 -6.16 9.29
N VAL A 320 -5.77 -5.72 9.63
CA VAL A 320 -5.23 -4.44 9.14
C VAL A 320 -4.25 -4.71 8.01
N SER A 321 -4.18 -3.82 7.02
CA SER A 321 -3.13 -3.88 6.01
C SER A 321 -1.87 -3.19 6.51
N MET A 322 -0.77 -3.93 6.50
CA MET A 322 0.56 -3.41 6.81
C MET A 322 1.26 -2.82 5.57
N ALA A 323 0.67 -3.00 4.38
CA ALA A 323 1.11 -2.44 3.10
C ALA A 323 0.26 -1.23 2.70
N GLY A 324 0.78 -0.39 1.79
CA GLY A 324 0.00 0.66 1.16
C GLY A 324 -0.86 0.09 0.03
N HIS A 325 -2.00 0.72 -0.25
CA HIS A 325 -2.92 0.31 -1.34
C HIS A 325 -3.63 1.54 -1.94
N ASP A 326 -4.16 1.39 -3.14
CA ASP A 326 -4.96 2.42 -3.80
C ASP A 326 -6.22 2.78 -2.99
N ALA A 327 -6.78 1.83 -2.26
CA ALA A 327 -7.91 2.05 -1.36
C ALA A 327 -7.65 3.16 -0.32
N ALA A 328 -6.41 3.38 0.12
CA ALA A 328 -6.08 4.48 1.02
C ALA A 328 -6.30 5.87 0.39
N ASN A 329 -6.17 5.99 -0.92
CA ASN A 329 -6.44 7.22 -1.65
C ASN A 329 -7.93 7.33 -2.01
N MET A 330 -8.54 6.23 -2.42
CA MET A 330 -9.97 6.19 -2.75
C MET A 330 -10.85 6.48 -1.54
N GLN A 331 -10.52 5.99 -0.35
CA GLN A 331 -11.23 6.30 0.91
C GLN A 331 -11.28 7.81 1.23
N ARG A 332 -10.43 8.63 0.63
CA ARG A 332 -10.45 10.09 0.82
C ARG A 332 -11.53 10.79 0.01
N VAL A 333 -12.05 10.16 -1.03
CA VAL A 333 -12.98 10.76 -2.00
C VAL A 333 -14.28 9.98 -2.14
N THR A 334 -14.34 8.76 -1.60
CA THR A 334 -15.55 7.93 -1.55
C THR A 334 -15.50 6.97 -0.36
N LYS A 335 -16.55 6.20 -0.11
CA LYS A 335 -16.57 5.13 0.89
C LYS A 335 -15.69 3.98 0.40
N GLY A 336 -14.48 3.83 0.96
CA GLY A 336 -13.52 2.80 0.55
C GLY A 336 -13.50 1.59 1.47
N GLY A 337 -13.31 0.41 0.91
CA GLY A 337 -13.11 -0.83 1.63
C GLY A 337 -12.13 -1.75 0.94
N MET A 338 -11.71 -2.80 1.64
CA MET A 338 -10.83 -3.83 1.11
C MET A 338 -11.22 -5.21 1.63
N ILE A 339 -10.94 -6.22 0.80
CA ILE A 339 -11.01 -7.63 1.13
C ILE A 339 -9.69 -8.31 0.77
N PHE A 340 -9.12 -9.08 1.71
CA PHE A 340 -7.90 -9.85 1.48
C PHE A 340 -8.20 -11.28 1.08
N THR A 341 -7.34 -11.82 0.20
CA THR A 341 -7.19 -13.26 -0.04
C THR A 341 -5.87 -13.75 0.51
N ARG A 342 -5.82 -15.03 0.92
CA ARG A 342 -4.67 -15.66 1.56
C ARG A 342 -3.46 -15.70 0.65
N SER A 343 -2.28 -15.31 1.17
CA SER A 343 -0.97 -15.54 0.59
C SER A 343 -0.32 -16.79 1.18
N VAL A 344 0.26 -17.65 0.36
CA VAL A 344 0.97 -18.86 0.82
C VAL A 344 2.37 -18.50 1.32
N GLY A 345 2.67 -18.87 2.56
CA GLY A 345 3.93 -18.55 3.21
C GLY A 345 4.17 -17.07 3.44
N GLY A 346 3.15 -16.22 3.31
CA GLY A 346 3.25 -14.77 3.48
C GLY A 346 4.21 -14.09 2.50
N LYS A 347 4.46 -14.71 1.35
CA LYS A 347 5.40 -14.19 0.34
C LYS A 347 4.71 -13.21 -0.59
N SER A 348 5.33 -12.05 -0.78
CA SER A 348 4.99 -11.07 -1.79
C SER A 348 6.24 -10.34 -2.28
N HIS A 349 6.16 -9.60 -3.38
CA HIS A 349 7.27 -8.91 -4.03
C HIS A 349 8.44 -9.87 -4.39
N CYS A 350 8.13 -11.11 -4.73
CA CYS A 350 9.10 -12.11 -5.16
C CYS A 350 8.45 -13.16 -6.07
N PRO A 351 9.24 -13.86 -6.92
CA PRO A 351 8.71 -14.88 -7.83
C PRO A 351 8.02 -16.07 -7.16
N GLN A 352 8.20 -16.25 -5.85
CA GLN A 352 7.57 -17.33 -5.06
C GLN A 352 6.20 -16.94 -4.49
N GLU A 353 5.72 -15.73 -4.79
CA GLU A 353 4.38 -15.29 -4.42
C GLU A 353 3.33 -16.24 -5.00
N TYR A 354 2.40 -16.67 -4.15
CA TYR A 354 1.37 -17.61 -4.57
C TYR A 354 0.10 -17.48 -3.73
N THR A 355 -1.03 -17.59 -4.40
CA THR A 355 -2.36 -17.70 -3.80
C THR A 355 -3.06 -18.92 -4.38
N GLU A 356 -3.61 -19.76 -3.52
CA GLU A 356 -4.30 -20.98 -3.94
C GLU A 356 -5.60 -20.68 -4.69
N PRO A 357 -5.93 -21.44 -5.77
CA PRO A 357 -7.17 -21.25 -6.53
C PRO A 357 -8.44 -21.28 -5.66
N GLU A 358 -8.45 -22.11 -4.62
CA GLU A 358 -9.59 -22.19 -3.70
C GLU A 358 -9.75 -20.88 -2.89
N SER A 359 -8.65 -20.25 -2.45
CA SER A 359 -8.70 -18.96 -1.76
C SER A 359 -9.19 -17.86 -2.71
N ILE A 360 -8.73 -17.87 -3.96
CA ILE A 360 -9.20 -16.93 -5.00
C ILE A 360 -10.70 -17.07 -5.21
N ARG A 361 -11.19 -18.29 -5.41
CA ARG A 361 -12.62 -18.58 -5.62
C ARG A 361 -13.48 -18.12 -4.43
N ARG A 362 -13.05 -18.40 -3.22
CA ARG A 362 -13.77 -18.02 -1.99
C ARG A 362 -13.83 -16.52 -1.81
N THR A 363 -12.69 -15.85 -1.96
CA THR A 363 -12.62 -14.38 -1.88
C THR A 363 -13.44 -13.73 -2.98
N GLY A 364 -13.38 -14.24 -4.23
CA GLY A 364 -14.19 -13.75 -5.34
C GLY A 364 -15.69 -13.86 -5.07
N ASN A 365 -16.15 -14.99 -4.51
CA ASN A 365 -17.55 -15.18 -4.14
C ASN A 365 -17.99 -14.22 -3.01
N ALA A 366 -17.14 -14.03 -1.99
CA ALA A 366 -17.43 -13.08 -0.91
C ALA A 366 -17.46 -11.64 -1.43
N MET A 367 -16.53 -11.26 -2.32
CA MET A 367 -16.51 -9.94 -2.93
C MET A 367 -17.73 -9.69 -3.82
N LEU A 368 -18.12 -10.66 -4.66
CA LEU A 368 -19.34 -10.56 -5.48
C LEU A 368 -20.56 -10.29 -4.61
N LEU A 369 -20.75 -11.08 -3.56
CA LEU A 369 -21.89 -10.92 -2.64
C LEU A 369 -21.82 -9.57 -1.91
N ALA A 370 -20.63 -9.13 -1.49
CA ALA A 370 -20.44 -7.82 -0.86
C ALA A 370 -20.85 -6.68 -1.81
N LEU A 371 -20.47 -6.74 -3.08
CA LEU A 371 -20.84 -5.75 -4.09
C LEU A 371 -22.36 -5.73 -4.34
N LEU A 372 -23.02 -6.89 -4.36
CA LEU A 372 -24.49 -6.97 -4.48
C LEU A 372 -25.19 -6.37 -3.25
N LYS A 373 -24.68 -6.63 -2.05
CA LYS A 373 -25.21 -6.00 -0.82
C LYS A 373 -24.98 -4.47 -0.80
N MET A 374 -23.85 -4.02 -1.31
CA MET A 374 -23.57 -2.59 -1.48
C MET A 374 -24.53 -1.95 -2.49
N ASP A 375 -24.84 -2.64 -3.59
CA ASP A 375 -25.80 -2.17 -4.61
C ASP A 375 -27.22 -1.99 -4.05
N GLU A 376 -27.65 -2.88 -3.16
CA GLU A 376 -28.94 -2.84 -2.51
C GLU A 376 -29.01 -1.85 -1.33
N GLY A 377 -27.92 -1.72 -0.57
CA GLY A 377 -27.87 -1.04 0.74
C GLY A 377 -27.22 0.34 0.76
N LEU A 378 -26.58 0.79 -0.32
CA LEU A 378 -26.01 2.13 -0.42
C LEU A 378 -26.97 3.07 -1.16
N ASP A 379 -27.65 3.94 -0.43
CA ASP A 379 -28.52 5.01 -0.98
C ASP A 379 -27.71 6.28 -1.26
#